data_9527f48ee4faebb234fe75f7bc32c429
#
_entry.id   9527f48ee4faebb234fe75f7bc32c429
#
_cell.length_a   1.000
_cell.length_b   1.000
_cell.length_c   1.000
_cell.angle_alpha   90.00
_cell.angle_beta   90.00
_cell.angle_gamma   90.00
#
_symmetry.space_group_name_H-M   'P 1'
#
loop_
_entity.id
_entity.type
_entity.pdbx_description
1 polymer ?
#
loop_
_entity_poly.entity_id
_entity_poly.type
_entity_poly.pdbx_seq_one_letter_code
_entity_poly.pdbx_strand_id
1 'polypeptide(L)'
;MIKSIFGELSNGGVSRQPPFRPLHHTTSDKAIIGGGRDAKPGEISLAHNGILFMDEFPEFSRTVLESLRQPLEDRHVMVARANAHSSYRCQFMLIATANPCKCGYLSDPSRACARAPLCGGEYMGHISGPMMDRFDLTFEMPPVPFHDLDLPSDGDTSATVAARVAAAFQIQTD
;
A
#
# COMPACT_ATOMS: atom_id res chain seq x y z
N MET A 1 11.67 -14.63 10.07
CA MET A 1 11.72 -14.09 11.44
C MET A 1 10.43 -13.35 11.82
N ILE A 2 9.95 -12.33 11.09
CA ILE A 2 8.74 -11.56 11.49
C ILE A 2 7.49 -12.45 11.53
N LYS A 3 7.23 -13.27 10.51
CA LYS A 3 6.11 -14.23 10.49
C LYS A 3 6.15 -15.25 11.65
N SER A 4 7.34 -15.60 12.14
CA SER A 4 7.51 -16.49 13.28
C SER A 4 7.05 -15.85 14.60
N ILE A 5 7.26 -14.53 14.74
CA ILE A 5 6.82 -13.78 15.93
C ILE A 5 5.29 -13.72 16.00
N PHE A 6 4.59 -13.75 14.86
CA PHE A 6 3.13 -13.75 14.77
C PHE A 6 2.48 -15.14 14.80
N GLY A 7 3.29 -16.22 14.83
CA GLY A 7 2.75 -17.57 14.77
C GLY A 7 2.14 -17.95 13.40
N GLU A 8 2.41 -17.15 12.35
CA GLU A 8 1.90 -17.40 10.99
C GLU A 8 2.64 -18.54 10.27
N LEU A 9 3.69 -19.10 10.86
CA LEU A 9 4.41 -20.25 10.30
C LEU A 9 3.79 -21.54 10.83
N SER A 10 2.87 -22.12 10.09
CA SER A 10 2.45 -23.49 10.28
C SER A 10 3.63 -24.42 9.95
N ASN A 11 4.02 -25.28 10.90
CA ASN A 11 5.04 -26.33 10.74
C ASN A 11 6.52 -25.89 10.66
N GLY A 12 6.91 -24.72 11.17
CA GLY A 12 8.33 -24.34 11.24
C GLY A 12 9.04 -24.11 9.91
N GLY A 13 8.26 -24.03 8.80
CA GLY A 13 8.80 -23.82 7.46
C GLY A 13 9.10 -22.36 7.15
N VAL A 14 10.04 -22.11 6.22
CA VAL A 14 10.29 -20.78 5.67
C VAL A 14 9.35 -20.52 4.50
N SER A 15 8.50 -19.51 4.60
CA SER A 15 7.67 -19.09 3.46
C SER A 15 8.55 -18.45 2.38
N ARG A 16 8.47 -18.93 1.15
CA ARG A 16 9.11 -18.37 -0.04
C ARG A 16 8.21 -17.41 -0.81
N GLN A 17 6.92 -17.32 -0.44
CA GLN A 17 6.00 -16.38 -1.07
C GLN A 17 6.17 -15.00 -0.44
N PRO A 18 6.36 -13.94 -1.27
CA PRO A 18 6.35 -12.58 -0.79
C PRO A 18 5.03 -12.29 -0.07
N PRO A 19 5.05 -11.61 1.08
CA PRO A 19 3.82 -11.24 1.76
C PRO A 19 3.04 -10.21 0.94
N PHE A 20 1.72 -10.37 0.89
CA PHE A 20 0.78 -9.38 0.40
C PHE A 20 -0.08 -8.92 1.58
N ARG A 21 0.01 -7.64 1.94
CA ARG A 21 -0.68 -7.05 3.10
C ARG A 21 -1.64 -5.98 2.62
N PRO A 22 -2.92 -6.34 2.37
CA PRO A 22 -3.94 -5.36 2.01
C PRO A 22 -4.41 -4.63 3.28
N LEU A 23 -4.41 -3.30 3.22
CA LEU A 23 -4.89 -2.44 4.30
C LEU A 23 -6.11 -1.64 3.83
N HIS A 24 -7.09 -1.54 4.70
CA HIS A 24 -8.21 -0.63 4.56
C HIS A 24 -8.02 0.59 5.47
N HIS A 25 -8.51 1.76 5.09
CA HIS A 25 -8.33 3.00 5.85
C HIS A 25 -8.90 2.96 7.27
N THR A 26 -9.80 2.01 7.57
CA THR A 26 -10.32 1.77 8.94
C THR A 26 -9.36 1.00 9.85
N THR A 27 -8.23 0.52 9.31
CA THR A 27 -7.22 -0.18 10.11
C THR A 27 -6.57 0.79 11.09
N SER A 28 -6.45 0.39 12.35
CA SER A 28 -5.90 1.28 13.39
C SER A 28 -4.41 1.57 13.17
N ASP A 29 -3.98 2.80 13.51
CA ASP A 29 -2.57 3.23 13.42
C ASP A 29 -1.62 2.24 14.11
N LYS A 30 -2.04 1.69 15.27
CA LYS A 30 -1.25 0.67 16.00
C LYS A 30 -1.10 -0.65 15.23
N ALA A 31 -2.11 -1.05 14.49
CA ALA A 31 -2.03 -2.27 13.67
C ALA A 31 -1.08 -2.04 12.50
N ILE A 32 -1.08 -0.85 11.91
CA ILE A 32 -0.26 -0.51 10.75
C ILE A 32 1.21 -0.34 11.15
N ILE A 33 1.50 0.52 12.12
CA ILE A 33 2.87 0.87 12.53
C ILE A 33 3.46 -0.19 13.46
N GLY A 34 2.64 -0.77 14.30
CA GLY A 34 3.05 -1.65 15.38
C GLY A 34 2.97 -0.97 16.75
N GLY A 35 3.22 -1.73 17.77
CA GLY A 35 3.18 -1.24 19.14
C GLY A 35 2.56 -2.22 20.13
N GLY A 36 1.83 -1.67 21.08
CA GLY A 36 1.28 -2.43 22.19
C GLY A 36 2.31 -2.61 23.32
N ARG A 37 1.93 -3.37 24.35
CA ARG A 37 2.76 -3.59 25.55
C ARG A 37 4.10 -4.25 25.21
N ASP A 38 4.09 -5.17 24.25
CA ASP A 38 5.24 -5.99 23.86
C ASP A 38 5.99 -5.44 22.63
N ALA A 39 5.75 -4.17 22.24
CA ALA A 39 6.33 -3.53 21.05
C ALA A 39 6.24 -4.42 19.79
N LYS A 40 5.08 -5.04 19.55
CA LYS A 40 4.87 -5.94 18.39
C LYS A 40 5.02 -5.20 17.08
N PRO A 41 5.58 -5.84 16.02
CA PRO A 41 5.62 -5.27 14.69
C PRO A 41 4.20 -5.09 14.12
N GLY A 42 4.00 -4.07 13.29
CA GLY A 42 2.76 -3.82 12.58
C GLY A 42 2.79 -4.33 11.14
N GLU A 43 1.73 -4.03 10.40
CA GLU A 43 1.53 -4.43 9.01
C GLU A 43 2.69 -3.98 8.09
N ILE A 44 3.25 -2.78 8.34
CA ILE A 44 4.43 -2.26 7.65
C ILE A 44 5.60 -3.26 7.74
N SER A 45 5.85 -3.81 8.92
CA SER A 45 6.91 -4.79 9.13
C SER A 45 6.55 -6.17 8.56
N LEU A 46 5.28 -6.54 8.62
CA LEU A 46 4.77 -7.80 8.06
C LEU A 46 4.86 -7.83 6.53
N ALA A 47 4.81 -6.66 5.87
CA ALA A 47 4.97 -6.53 4.43
C ALA A 47 6.44 -6.67 3.97
N HIS A 48 7.41 -6.86 4.88
CA HIS A 48 8.83 -6.94 4.52
C HIS A 48 9.11 -7.98 3.42
N ASN A 49 9.82 -7.57 2.37
CA ASN A 49 10.09 -8.30 1.13
C ASN A 49 8.83 -8.68 0.33
N GLY A 50 7.78 -7.88 0.44
CA GLY A 50 6.53 -8.08 -0.27
C GLY A 50 5.84 -6.78 -0.62
N ILE A 51 4.52 -6.79 -0.56
CA ILE A 51 3.66 -5.69 -0.98
C ILE A 51 2.81 -5.22 0.20
N LEU A 52 2.83 -3.91 0.44
CA LEU A 52 1.86 -3.20 1.26
C LEU A 52 0.86 -2.53 0.31
N PHE A 53 -0.36 -3.03 0.29
CA PHE A 53 -1.43 -2.49 -0.55
C PHE A 53 -2.36 -1.63 0.32
N MET A 54 -2.51 -0.35 -0.05
CA MET A 54 -3.33 0.61 0.68
C MET A 54 -4.44 1.12 -0.24
N ASP A 55 -5.64 0.63 0.00
CA ASP A 55 -6.82 1.05 -0.75
C ASP A 55 -7.37 2.35 -0.17
N GLU A 56 -7.84 3.25 -1.06
CA GLU A 56 -8.34 4.58 -0.69
C GLU A 56 -7.31 5.38 0.15
N PHE A 57 -6.08 5.45 -0.34
CA PHE A 57 -4.93 6.04 0.37
C PHE A 57 -5.20 7.40 1.01
N PRO A 58 -5.91 8.37 0.39
CA PRO A 58 -6.22 9.65 1.02
C PRO A 58 -7.16 9.56 2.23
N GLU A 59 -7.87 8.44 2.44
CA GLU A 59 -8.79 8.24 3.56
C GLU A 59 -8.08 7.77 4.85
N PHE A 60 -6.82 7.36 4.75
CA PHE A 60 -6.04 7.02 5.95
C PHE A 60 -5.78 8.25 6.81
N SER A 61 -5.64 8.05 8.11
CA SER A 61 -5.27 9.13 9.02
C SER A 61 -3.95 9.77 8.61
N ARG A 62 -3.82 11.08 8.77
CA ARG A 62 -2.59 11.80 8.47
C ARG A 62 -1.40 11.23 9.25
N THR A 63 -1.63 10.77 10.47
CA THR A 63 -0.61 10.12 11.30
C THR A 63 -0.05 8.86 10.63
N VAL A 64 -0.92 8.02 10.05
CA VAL A 64 -0.48 6.83 9.30
C VAL A 64 0.31 7.23 8.07
N LEU A 65 -0.22 8.16 7.25
CA LEU A 65 0.44 8.60 6.02
C LEU A 65 1.85 9.15 6.29
N GLU A 66 1.99 10.02 7.28
CA GLU A 66 3.29 10.58 7.65
C GLU A 66 4.24 9.53 8.25
N SER A 67 3.70 8.53 8.97
CA SER A 67 4.51 7.47 9.55
C SER A 67 5.14 6.52 8.54
N LEU A 68 4.60 6.47 7.31
CA LEU A 68 5.16 5.67 6.21
C LEU A 68 6.45 6.27 5.63
N ARG A 69 6.68 7.57 5.79
CA ARG A 69 7.82 8.27 5.18
C ARG A 69 9.15 7.65 5.59
N GLN A 70 9.40 7.53 6.88
CA GLN A 70 10.65 6.97 7.39
C GLN A 70 10.84 5.50 6.97
N PRO A 71 9.86 4.59 7.11
CA PRO A 71 9.95 3.23 6.60
C PRO A 71 10.29 3.10 5.12
N LEU A 72 9.73 3.96 4.27
CA LEU A 72 10.00 3.95 2.84
C LEU A 72 11.43 4.39 2.51
N GLU A 73 12.01 5.32 3.29
CA GLU A 73 13.39 5.79 3.12
C GLU A 73 14.40 4.82 3.75
N ASP A 74 14.23 4.55 5.04
CA ASP A 74 15.22 3.86 5.87
C ASP A 74 15.09 2.34 5.81
N ARG A 75 13.96 1.84 5.30
CA ARG A 75 13.61 0.41 5.27
C ARG A 75 13.55 -0.24 6.66
N HIS A 76 13.34 0.58 7.68
CA HIS A 76 13.19 0.18 9.07
C HIS A 76 12.10 1.00 9.74
N VAL A 77 11.38 0.37 10.67
CA VAL A 77 10.44 1.04 11.57
C VAL A 77 10.85 0.80 13.01
N MET A 78 10.91 1.87 13.78
CA MET A 78 11.18 1.79 15.22
C MET A 78 9.87 1.78 16.00
N VAL A 79 9.67 0.75 16.78
CA VAL A 79 8.54 0.66 17.72
C VAL A 79 9.09 0.86 19.12
N ALA A 80 8.93 2.08 19.64
CA ALA A 80 9.41 2.45 20.96
C ALA A 80 8.30 2.35 22.00
N ARG A 81 8.62 1.79 23.18
CA ARG A 81 7.77 1.74 24.38
C ARG A 81 8.59 1.99 25.62
N ALA A 82 7.94 2.28 26.74
CA ALA A 82 8.62 2.61 27.99
C ALA A 82 9.70 1.60 28.39
N ASN A 83 9.48 0.30 28.11
CA ASN A 83 10.35 -0.80 28.51
C ASN A 83 10.93 -1.60 27.34
N ALA A 84 10.69 -1.20 26.08
CA ALA A 84 11.18 -1.93 24.92
C ALA A 84 11.33 -1.00 23.71
N HIS A 85 12.50 -1.06 23.09
CA HIS A 85 12.78 -0.44 21.81
C HIS A 85 13.12 -1.56 20.81
N SER A 86 12.28 -1.73 19.79
CA SER A 86 12.49 -2.73 18.77
C SER A 86 12.54 -2.08 17.39
N SER A 87 13.55 -2.45 16.61
CA SER A 87 13.65 -2.05 15.21
C SER A 87 13.28 -3.23 14.32
N TYR A 88 12.34 -3.01 13.40
CA TYR A 88 11.90 -4.01 12.45
C TYR A 88 12.22 -3.59 11.03
N ARG A 89 12.76 -4.51 10.24
CA ARG A 89 12.95 -4.29 8.81
C ARG A 89 11.59 -4.20 8.11
N CYS A 90 11.47 -3.27 7.14
CA CYS A 90 10.23 -3.01 6.43
C CYS A 90 10.46 -2.62 4.97
N GLN A 91 11.36 -3.31 4.29
CA GLN A 91 11.55 -3.14 2.85
C GLN A 91 10.38 -3.78 2.11
N PHE A 92 9.50 -2.98 1.52
CA PHE A 92 8.30 -3.42 0.81
C PHE A 92 8.04 -2.52 -0.40
N MET A 93 7.26 -3.01 -1.34
CA MET A 93 6.67 -2.21 -2.40
C MET A 93 5.35 -1.62 -1.89
N LEU A 94 5.22 -0.30 -1.92
CA LEU A 94 3.96 0.38 -1.62
C LEU A 94 3.12 0.46 -2.89
N ILE A 95 1.92 -0.09 -2.85
CA ILE A 95 0.90 0.11 -3.88
C ILE A 95 -0.28 0.80 -3.22
N ALA A 96 -0.67 1.94 -3.75
CA ALA A 96 -1.78 2.73 -3.24
C ALA A 96 -2.81 3.02 -4.32
N THR A 97 -4.08 3.01 -3.97
CA THR A 97 -5.16 3.48 -4.84
C THR A 97 -5.77 4.75 -4.29
N ALA A 98 -6.27 5.60 -5.17
CA ALA A 98 -7.01 6.80 -4.79
C ALA A 98 -8.09 7.08 -5.80
N ASN A 99 -9.26 7.53 -5.33
CA ASN A 99 -10.26 8.10 -6.19
C ASN A 99 -9.83 9.52 -6.63
N PRO A 100 -10.32 10.04 -7.76
CA PRO A 100 -9.98 11.40 -8.20
C PRO A 100 -10.54 12.49 -7.27
N CYS A 101 -11.55 12.16 -6.49
CA CYS A 101 -12.13 13.00 -5.44
C CYS A 101 -12.97 12.12 -4.50
N LYS A 102 -13.42 12.68 -3.37
CA LYS A 102 -14.23 11.95 -2.39
C LYS A 102 -15.55 11.38 -2.95
N CYS A 103 -16.14 12.01 -3.97
CA CYS A 103 -17.35 11.50 -4.63
C CYS A 103 -17.06 10.50 -5.78
N GLY A 104 -15.80 10.38 -6.22
CA GLY A 104 -15.37 9.46 -7.29
C GLY A 104 -15.67 9.95 -8.73
N TYR A 105 -16.40 11.05 -8.90
CA TYR A 105 -16.92 11.46 -10.20
C TYR A 105 -16.27 12.72 -10.79
N LEU A 106 -15.07 13.10 -10.35
CA LEU A 106 -14.40 14.30 -10.85
C LEU A 106 -14.18 14.28 -12.37
N SER A 107 -13.90 13.10 -12.93
CA SER A 107 -13.64 12.91 -14.37
C SER A 107 -14.92 12.75 -15.20
N ASP A 108 -16.10 12.73 -14.57
CA ASP A 108 -17.40 12.60 -15.24
C ASP A 108 -18.21 13.90 -15.08
N PRO A 109 -18.24 14.78 -16.10
CA PRO A 109 -18.93 16.07 -16.00
C PRO A 109 -20.44 15.95 -15.71
N SER A 110 -21.08 14.84 -16.10
CA SER A 110 -22.51 14.61 -15.87
C SER A 110 -22.85 14.24 -14.43
N ARG A 111 -21.86 13.74 -13.65
CA ARG A 111 -22.01 13.23 -12.29
C ARG A 111 -21.14 13.97 -11.29
N ALA A 112 -20.28 14.86 -11.76
CA ALA A 112 -19.39 15.64 -10.92
C ALA A 112 -20.16 16.42 -9.87
N CYS A 113 -19.63 16.47 -8.64
CA CYS A 113 -20.23 17.26 -7.58
C CYS A 113 -20.12 18.77 -7.84
N ALA A 114 -20.99 19.57 -7.21
CA ALA A 114 -21.01 21.03 -7.36
C ALA A 114 -19.69 21.74 -6.98
N ARG A 115 -18.78 21.04 -6.29
CA ARG A 115 -17.47 21.55 -5.88
C ARG A 115 -16.34 21.22 -6.86
N ALA A 116 -16.62 20.55 -7.98
CA ALA A 116 -15.60 20.26 -8.98
C ALA A 116 -15.08 21.57 -9.61
N PRO A 117 -13.75 21.70 -9.87
CA PRO A 117 -12.69 20.74 -9.68
C PRO A 117 -12.03 20.79 -8.26
N LEU A 118 -12.43 21.71 -7.40
CA LEU A 118 -11.80 21.94 -6.09
C LEU A 118 -11.81 20.70 -5.17
N CYS A 119 -12.87 19.90 -5.27
CA CYS A 119 -13.01 18.68 -4.46
C CYS A 119 -11.89 17.67 -4.66
N GLY A 120 -11.31 17.59 -5.87
CA GLY A 120 -10.15 16.75 -6.15
C GLY A 120 -8.91 17.23 -5.43
N GLY A 121 -8.62 18.53 -5.53
CA GLY A 121 -7.47 19.15 -4.83
C GLY A 121 -7.56 19.01 -3.32
N GLU A 122 -8.75 19.20 -2.74
CA GLU A 122 -8.98 19.02 -1.30
C GLU A 122 -8.77 17.57 -0.85
N TYR A 123 -9.25 16.62 -1.65
CA TYR A 123 -9.12 15.20 -1.33
C TYR A 123 -7.68 14.72 -1.42
N MET A 124 -6.99 15.02 -2.52
CA MET A 124 -5.57 14.67 -2.71
C MET A 124 -4.64 15.49 -1.80
N GLY A 125 -5.02 16.69 -1.42
CA GLY A 125 -4.28 17.55 -0.49
C GLY A 125 -4.18 16.98 0.94
N HIS A 126 -4.91 15.89 1.25
CA HIS A 126 -4.74 15.14 2.49
C HIS A 126 -3.37 14.43 2.53
N ILE A 127 -2.82 14.09 1.37
CA ILE A 127 -1.49 13.52 1.23
C ILE A 127 -0.49 14.66 1.15
N SER A 128 0.53 14.66 2.01
CA SER A 128 1.56 15.70 1.98
C SER A 128 2.45 15.59 0.72
N GLY A 129 2.99 16.72 0.25
CA GLY A 129 3.95 16.73 -0.86
C GLY A 129 5.10 15.76 -0.66
N PRO A 130 5.80 15.79 0.51
CA PRO A 130 6.87 14.84 0.78
C PRO A 130 6.45 13.37 0.75
N MET A 131 5.18 13.05 1.03
CA MET A 131 4.68 11.68 0.87
C MET A 131 4.44 11.34 -0.60
N MET A 132 3.91 12.29 -1.39
CA MET A 132 3.74 12.11 -2.84
C MET A 132 5.07 11.88 -3.57
N ASP A 133 6.13 12.55 -3.12
CA ASP A 133 7.50 12.41 -3.68
C ASP A 133 8.11 11.00 -3.47
N ARG A 134 7.45 10.13 -2.69
CA ARG A 134 7.86 8.73 -2.47
C ARG A 134 7.23 7.74 -3.44
N PHE A 135 6.31 8.20 -4.27
CA PHE A 135 5.74 7.38 -5.34
C PHE A 135 6.58 7.56 -6.61
N ASP A 136 7.26 6.51 -7.02
CA ASP A 136 8.09 6.50 -8.24
C ASP A 136 7.23 6.49 -9.51
N LEU A 137 6.04 5.91 -9.45
CA LEU A 137 5.12 5.76 -10.57
C LEU A 137 3.70 6.13 -10.15
N THR A 138 3.03 6.93 -10.98
CA THR A 138 1.62 7.27 -10.84
C THR A 138 0.91 6.98 -12.15
N PHE A 139 -0.21 6.27 -12.08
CA PHE A 139 -1.04 5.93 -13.21
C PHE A 139 -2.46 6.44 -13.00
N GLU A 140 -3.04 7.03 -14.04
CA GLU A 140 -4.45 7.34 -14.08
C GLU A 140 -5.20 6.18 -14.75
N MET A 141 -6.21 5.65 -14.07
CA MET A 141 -7.06 4.57 -14.57
C MET A 141 -8.39 5.16 -15.02
N PRO A 142 -8.63 5.26 -16.35
CA PRO A 142 -9.90 5.76 -16.84
C PRO A 142 -11.05 4.80 -16.51
N PRO A 143 -12.28 5.30 -16.34
CA PRO A 143 -13.44 4.43 -16.17
C PRO A 143 -13.65 3.55 -17.40
N VAL A 144 -13.92 2.26 -17.16
CA VAL A 144 -14.25 1.32 -18.22
C VAL A 144 -15.73 1.48 -18.56
N PRO A 145 -16.10 1.74 -19.82
CA PRO A 145 -17.49 1.77 -20.25
C PRO A 145 -18.17 0.42 -20.02
N PHE A 146 -19.46 0.45 -19.67
CA PHE A 146 -20.19 -0.78 -19.35
C PHE A 146 -20.20 -1.80 -20.50
N HIS A 147 -20.26 -1.33 -21.75
CA HIS A 147 -20.25 -2.19 -22.94
C HIS A 147 -18.90 -2.90 -23.17
N ASP A 148 -17.80 -2.39 -22.59
CA ASP A 148 -16.47 -3.01 -22.71
C ASP A 148 -16.27 -4.14 -21.72
N LEU A 149 -17.10 -4.23 -20.67
CA LEU A 149 -16.99 -5.28 -19.65
C LEU A 149 -17.32 -6.67 -20.19
N ASP A 150 -18.15 -6.76 -21.24
CA ASP A 150 -18.55 -8.02 -21.88
C ASP A 150 -17.64 -8.40 -23.06
N LEU A 151 -16.66 -7.58 -23.41
CA LEU A 151 -15.73 -7.90 -24.48
C LEU A 151 -14.77 -9.02 -24.04
N PRO A 152 -14.40 -9.92 -24.98
CA PRO A 152 -13.35 -10.89 -24.69
C PRO A 152 -12.06 -10.17 -24.30
N SER A 153 -11.41 -10.64 -23.24
CA SER A 153 -10.10 -10.11 -22.85
C SER A 153 -9.06 -10.50 -23.91
N ASP A 154 -8.51 -9.52 -24.59
CA ASP A 154 -7.36 -9.64 -25.51
C ASP A 154 -6.03 -9.36 -24.82
N GLY A 155 -6.07 -9.05 -23.53
CA GLY A 155 -4.93 -8.71 -22.71
C GLY A 155 -4.11 -9.91 -22.22
N ASP A 156 -2.98 -9.59 -21.63
CA ASP A 156 -2.10 -10.56 -20.99
C ASP A 156 -2.81 -11.30 -19.84
N THR A 157 -2.63 -12.59 -19.77
CA THR A 157 -3.10 -13.36 -18.60
C THR A 157 -2.23 -13.07 -17.37
N SER A 158 -2.77 -13.28 -16.17
CA SER A 158 -1.98 -13.16 -14.93
C SER A 158 -0.74 -14.06 -14.94
N ALA A 159 -0.80 -15.24 -15.56
CA ALA A 159 0.34 -16.14 -15.71
C ALA A 159 1.43 -15.54 -16.62
N THR A 160 1.06 -14.92 -17.73
CA THR A 160 1.98 -14.23 -18.65
C THR A 160 2.68 -13.07 -17.95
N VAL A 161 1.90 -12.26 -17.22
CA VAL A 161 2.45 -11.11 -16.45
C VAL A 161 3.38 -11.62 -15.35
N ALA A 162 3.00 -12.65 -14.61
CA ALA A 162 3.83 -13.24 -13.55
C ALA A 162 5.18 -13.73 -14.08
N ALA A 163 5.19 -14.38 -15.25
CA ALA A 163 6.43 -14.84 -15.88
C ALA A 163 7.36 -13.66 -16.25
N ARG A 164 6.82 -12.58 -16.82
CA ARG A 164 7.61 -11.37 -17.14
C ARG A 164 8.17 -10.70 -15.87
N VAL A 165 7.36 -10.60 -14.83
CA VAL A 165 7.80 -10.02 -13.54
C VAL A 165 8.90 -10.87 -12.93
N ALA A 166 8.78 -12.21 -12.95
CA ALA A 166 9.80 -13.11 -12.44
C ALA A 166 11.13 -12.96 -13.21
N ALA A 167 11.08 -12.86 -14.54
CA ALA A 167 12.28 -12.64 -15.37
C ALA A 167 12.95 -11.28 -15.08
N ALA A 168 12.16 -10.21 -14.94
CA ALA A 168 12.68 -8.89 -14.58
C ALA A 168 13.33 -8.89 -13.19
N PHE A 169 12.70 -9.53 -12.22
CA PHE A 169 13.23 -9.65 -10.86
C PHE A 169 14.56 -10.40 -10.84
N GLN A 170 14.72 -11.45 -11.65
CA GLN A 170 15.99 -12.18 -11.76
C GLN A 170 17.12 -11.28 -12.21
N ILE A 171 16.88 -10.44 -13.25
CA ILE A 171 17.88 -9.50 -13.78
C ILE A 171 18.30 -8.45 -12.72
N GLN A 172 17.39 -8.07 -11.82
CA GLN A 172 17.69 -7.08 -10.78
C GLN A 172 18.48 -7.66 -9.61
N THR A 173 18.46 -8.97 -9.44
CA THR A 173 19.09 -9.66 -8.30
C THR A 173 20.45 -10.28 -8.64
N ASP A 174 20.77 -10.44 -9.93
CA ASP A 174 22.06 -10.85 -10.46
C ASP A 174 23.03 -9.64 -10.53
#